data_322f0b5b31ceefa3c0fc7051ba36d36e
#
_entry.id   322f0b5b31ceefa3c0fc7051ba36d36e
#
_cell.length_a   1.000
_cell.length_b   1.000
_cell.length_c   1.000
_cell.angle_alpha   90.00
_cell.angle_beta   90.00
_cell.angle_gamma   90.00
#
_symmetry.space_group_name_H-M   'P 1'
#
loop_
_entity.id
_entity.type
_entity.pdbx_description
1 polymer ?
#
loop_
_entity_poly.entity_id
_entity_poly.type
_entity_poly.pdbx_seq_one_letter_code
_entity_poly.pdbx_strand_id
1 'polypeptide(L)'
;MLEVTQQPAKFIADLRYEDIPVEVIDRSKLLMSDLIETGVRARHEANSTLVMMRATEVLDADGGTCGVFGNSRWYSPAAAILMNGAVGHSLNFDDTHACTTRTPCG
;
A
#
# COMPACT_ATOMS: atom_id res chain seq x y z
N MET A 1 19.69 -19.91 -0.84
CA MET A 1 19.17 -18.53 -1.07
C MET A 1 18.19 -18.45 -2.23
N LEU A 2 18.47 -19.08 -3.34
CA LEU A 2 17.55 -19.10 -4.49
C LEU A 2 16.20 -19.79 -4.18
N GLU A 3 16.20 -20.85 -3.39
CA GLU A 3 14.97 -21.57 -3.01
C GLU A 3 14.01 -20.72 -2.16
N VAL A 4 14.52 -19.89 -1.26
CA VAL A 4 13.70 -19.04 -0.38
C VAL A 4 12.95 -17.98 -1.17
N THR A 5 13.51 -17.52 -2.27
CA THR A 5 12.89 -16.51 -3.13
C THR A 5 12.04 -17.14 -4.24
N GLN A 6 12.45 -18.33 -4.73
CA GLN A 6 11.77 -19.01 -5.83
C GLN A 6 10.39 -19.55 -5.44
N GLN A 7 10.23 -20.10 -4.24
CA GLN A 7 8.94 -20.64 -3.79
C GLN A 7 7.84 -19.59 -3.72
N PRO A 8 8.04 -18.43 -3.04
CA PRO A 8 7.04 -17.37 -3.04
C PRO A 8 6.78 -16.80 -4.43
N ALA A 9 7.83 -16.64 -5.26
CA ALA A 9 7.70 -16.12 -6.62
C ALA A 9 6.86 -17.06 -7.49
N LYS A 10 7.11 -18.37 -7.40
CA LYS A 10 6.33 -19.38 -8.11
C LYS A 10 4.88 -19.40 -7.63
N PHE A 11 4.66 -19.36 -6.31
CA PHE A 11 3.32 -19.30 -5.72
C PHE A 11 2.53 -18.12 -6.29
N ILE A 12 3.13 -16.93 -6.31
CA ILE A 12 2.48 -15.72 -6.83
C ILE A 12 2.21 -15.84 -8.33
N ALA A 13 3.16 -16.37 -9.10
CA ALA A 13 3.02 -16.51 -10.55
C ALA A 13 1.93 -17.52 -10.95
N ASP A 14 1.78 -18.59 -10.18
CA ASP A 14 0.84 -19.67 -10.46
C ASP A 14 -0.56 -19.43 -9.86
N LEU A 15 -0.67 -18.49 -8.91
CA LEU A 15 -1.92 -18.21 -8.19
C LEU A 15 -2.97 -17.63 -9.13
N ARG A 16 -4.15 -18.25 -9.13
CA ARG A 16 -5.33 -17.76 -9.84
C ARG A 16 -6.40 -17.32 -8.86
N TYR A 17 -7.23 -16.39 -9.27
CA TYR A 17 -8.33 -15.90 -8.43
C TYR A 17 -9.26 -17.03 -7.95
N GLU A 18 -9.52 -17.99 -8.84
CA GLU A 18 -10.39 -19.13 -8.56
C GLU A 18 -9.84 -20.08 -7.50
N ASP A 19 -8.52 -20.05 -7.28
CA ASP A 19 -7.83 -20.88 -6.28
C ASP A 19 -7.85 -20.29 -4.88
N ILE A 20 -8.28 -19.03 -4.76
CA ILE A 20 -8.29 -18.31 -3.48
C ILE A 20 -9.60 -18.63 -2.73
N PRO A 21 -9.53 -19.15 -1.49
CA PRO A 21 -10.71 -19.36 -0.69
C PRO A 21 -11.54 -18.08 -0.50
N VAL A 22 -12.86 -18.19 -0.50
CA VAL A 22 -13.76 -17.04 -0.38
C VAL A 22 -13.52 -16.24 0.90
N GLU A 23 -13.19 -16.89 2.00
CA GLU A 23 -12.87 -16.26 3.28
C GLU A 23 -11.62 -15.36 3.18
N VAL A 24 -10.63 -15.79 2.39
CA VAL A 24 -9.41 -15.01 2.15
C VAL A 24 -9.73 -13.79 1.29
N ILE A 25 -10.57 -13.95 0.27
CA ILE A 25 -11.02 -12.84 -0.58
C ILE A 25 -11.76 -11.78 0.26
N ASP A 26 -12.71 -12.21 1.07
CA ASP A 26 -13.50 -11.32 1.92
C ASP A 26 -12.62 -10.60 2.95
N ARG A 27 -11.69 -11.32 3.57
CA ARG A 27 -10.73 -10.72 4.49
C ARG A 27 -9.83 -9.70 3.78
N SER A 28 -9.36 -10.01 2.59
CA SER A 28 -8.53 -9.09 1.78
C SER A 28 -9.27 -7.81 1.43
N LYS A 29 -10.56 -7.88 1.10
CA LYS A 29 -11.39 -6.70 0.85
C LYS A 29 -11.50 -5.81 2.08
N LEU A 30 -11.69 -6.40 3.26
CA LEU A 30 -11.75 -5.66 4.53
C LEU A 30 -10.42 -4.96 4.83
N LEU A 31 -9.29 -5.65 4.65
CA LEU A 31 -7.96 -5.09 4.86
C LEU A 31 -7.66 -3.94 3.89
N MET A 32 -8.05 -4.08 2.63
CA MET A 32 -7.91 -3.02 1.64
C MET A 32 -8.76 -1.79 1.98
N SER A 33 -10.01 -2.01 2.40
CA SER A 33 -10.91 -0.92 2.81
C SER A 33 -10.35 -0.16 4.01
N ASP A 34 -9.84 -0.89 5.00
CA ASP A 34 -9.20 -0.32 6.18
C ASP A 34 -7.97 0.52 5.82
N LEU A 35 -7.11 0.02 4.95
CA LEU A 35 -5.93 0.74 4.48
C LEU A 35 -6.30 2.03 3.72
N ILE A 36 -7.30 1.96 2.84
CA ILE A 36 -7.77 3.12 2.08
C ILE A 36 -8.34 4.18 3.03
N GLU A 37 -9.18 3.77 3.98
CA GLU A 37 -9.76 4.67 4.98
C GLU A 37 -8.67 5.34 5.82
N THR A 38 -7.71 4.56 6.29
CA THR A 38 -6.55 5.06 7.04
C THR A 38 -5.73 6.05 6.20
N GLY A 39 -5.50 5.77 4.94
CA GLY A 39 -4.78 6.65 4.03
C GLY A 39 -5.49 7.98 3.79
N VAL A 40 -6.79 7.95 3.57
CA VAL A 40 -7.61 9.17 3.40
C VAL A 40 -7.60 10.01 4.68
N ARG A 41 -7.70 9.36 5.82
CA ARG A 41 -7.66 10.01 7.13
C ARG A 41 -6.29 10.64 7.42
N ALA A 42 -5.20 9.93 7.16
CA ALA A 42 -3.83 10.40 7.35
C ALA A 42 -3.53 11.67 6.55
N ARG A 43 -4.11 11.80 5.37
CA ARG A 43 -3.97 13.00 4.54
C ARG A 43 -4.41 14.27 5.26
N HIS A 44 -5.43 14.19 6.11
CA HIS A 44 -5.98 15.33 6.82
C HIS A 44 -5.41 15.53 8.23
N GLU A 45 -4.92 14.47 8.85
CA GLU A 45 -4.51 14.48 10.26
C GLU A 45 -2.98 14.48 10.47
N ALA A 46 -2.21 13.94 9.53
CA ALA A 46 -0.75 13.84 9.68
C ALA A 46 -0.02 15.05 9.07
N ASN A 47 0.58 15.88 9.90
CA ASN A 47 1.29 17.08 9.46
C ASN A 47 2.46 16.78 8.49
N SER A 48 3.21 15.73 8.75
CA SER A 48 4.31 15.28 7.89
C SER A 48 3.84 14.90 6.48
N THR A 49 2.65 14.31 6.39
CA THR A 49 2.04 13.91 5.12
C THR A 49 1.75 15.12 4.24
N LEU A 50 1.23 16.21 4.80
CA LEU A 50 0.94 17.42 4.04
C LEU A 50 2.18 18.03 3.41
N VAL A 51 3.28 18.10 4.15
CA VAL A 51 4.56 18.63 3.66
C VAL A 51 5.10 17.77 2.52
N MET A 52 5.11 16.46 2.70
CA MET A 52 5.57 15.52 1.69
C MET A 52 4.70 15.56 0.43
N MET A 53 3.38 15.62 0.57
CA MET A 53 2.47 15.72 -0.57
C MET A 53 2.70 16.99 -1.37
N ARG A 54 2.86 18.12 -0.74
CA ARG A 54 3.17 19.40 -1.42
C ARG A 54 4.48 19.35 -2.16
N ALA A 55 5.53 18.81 -1.54
CA ALA A 55 6.82 18.65 -2.19
C ALA A 55 6.74 17.72 -3.40
N THR A 56 6.02 16.60 -3.28
CA THR A 56 5.81 15.66 -4.37
C THR A 56 5.01 16.28 -5.52
N GLU A 57 3.99 17.09 -5.23
CA GLU A 57 3.19 17.78 -6.23
C GLU A 57 4.03 18.77 -7.05
N VAL A 58 4.98 19.46 -6.41
CA VAL A 58 5.91 20.37 -7.11
C VAL A 58 6.86 19.61 -8.02
N LEU A 59 7.40 18.48 -7.54
CA LEU A 59 8.33 17.65 -8.31
C LEU A 59 7.63 16.90 -9.45
N ASP A 60 6.35 16.61 -9.32
CA ASP A 60 5.52 15.89 -10.30
C ASP A 60 4.57 16.85 -11.05
N ALA A 61 5.07 18.03 -11.44
CA ALA A 61 4.27 19.09 -12.05
C ALA A 61 3.50 18.65 -13.31
N ASP A 62 4.09 17.74 -14.10
CA ASP A 62 3.47 17.22 -15.33
C ASP A 62 2.34 16.23 -15.06
N GLY A 63 2.30 15.65 -13.86
CA GLY A 63 1.29 14.67 -13.48
C GLY A 63 1.42 13.34 -14.22
N GLY A 64 0.32 12.62 -14.32
CA GLY A 64 0.27 11.30 -14.96
C GLY A 64 -1.12 10.69 -14.97
N THR A 65 -1.19 9.37 -14.88
CA THR A 65 -2.44 8.60 -14.95
C THR A 65 -2.73 7.79 -13.69
N CYS A 66 -1.94 7.95 -12.64
CA CYS A 66 -2.09 7.19 -11.40
C CYS A 66 -2.81 8.00 -10.32
N GLY A 67 -3.72 7.36 -9.60
CA GLY A 67 -4.49 7.97 -8.53
C GLY A 67 -3.79 7.92 -7.18
N VAL A 68 -4.09 8.90 -6.34
CA VAL A 68 -3.71 8.94 -4.92
C VAL A 68 -4.97 8.99 -4.08
N PHE A 69 -5.06 8.15 -3.06
CA PHE A 69 -6.23 8.06 -2.20
C PHE A 69 -6.58 9.41 -1.57
N GLY A 70 -7.82 9.84 -1.75
CA GLY A 70 -8.30 11.11 -1.23
C GLY A 70 -7.84 12.33 -2.03
N ASN A 71 -7.24 12.19 -3.20
CA ASN A 71 -6.84 13.27 -4.06
C ASN A 71 -7.52 13.17 -5.43
N SER A 72 -7.96 14.31 -5.97
CA SER A 72 -8.60 14.37 -7.28
C SER A 72 -7.62 14.52 -8.45
N ARG A 73 -6.37 14.89 -8.17
CA ARG A 73 -5.31 15.03 -9.16
C ARG A 73 -4.71 13.68 -9.54
N TRP A 74 -4.26 13.55 -10.77
CA TRP A 74 -3.55 12.39 -11.30
C TRP A 74 -2.03 12.62 -11.31
N TYR A 75 -1.27 11.60 -10.99
CA TYR A 75 0.17 11.68 -10.76
C TYR A 75 0.92 10.64 -11.60
N SER A 76 2.23 10.82 -11.71
CA SER A 76 3.11 9.78 -12.24
C SER A 76 3.09 8.54 -11.32
N PRO A 77 3.43 7.34 -11.85
CA PRO A 77 3.49 6.14 -11.01
C PRO A 77 4.39 6.27 -9.79
N ALA A 78 5.57 6.88 -9.95
CA ALA A 78 6.52 7.08 -8.85
C ALA A 78 5.94 7.98 -7.74
N ALA A 79 5.32 9.10 -8.13
CA ALA A 79 4.68 10.02 -7.19
C ALA A 79 3.49 9.37 -6.48
N ALA A 80 2.64 8.66 -7.22
CA ALA A 80 1.48 7.97 -6.65
C ALA A 80 1.89 6.89 -5.64
N ILE A 81 2.92 6.10 -5.94
CA ILE A 81 3.44 5.07 -5.03
C ILE A 81 3.98 5.72 -3.75
N LEU A 82 4.78 6.77 -3.88
CA LEU A 82 5.34 7.49 -2.73
C LEU A 82 4.24 8.07 -1.83
N MET A 83 3.27 8.75 -2.42
CA MET A 83 2.19 9.40 -1.68
C MET A 83 1.25 8.39 -1.02
N ASN A 84 0.80 7.37 -1.74
CA ASN A 84 -0.06 6.33 -1.19
C ASN A 84 0.63 5.51 -0.10
N GLY A 85 1.90 5.17 -0.28
CA GLY A 85 2.69 4.46 0.72
C GLY A 85 2.86 5.25 2.01
N ALA A 86 3.17 6.52 1.88
CA ALA A 86 3.37 7.40 3.04
C ALA A 86 2.07 7.63 3.82
N VAL A 87 0.95 7.91 3.17
CA VAL A 87 -0.33 8.10 3.88
C VAL A 87 -0.82 6.80 4.50
N GLY A 88 -0.60 5.66 3.86
CA GLY A 88 -0.97 4.35 4.39
C GLY A 88 -0.23 4.00 5.70
N HIS A 89 0.98 4.52 5.90
CA HIS A 89 1.79 4.25 7.09
C HIS A 89 1.83 5.38 8.13
N SER A 90 1.47 6.60 7.76
CA SER A 90 1.67 7.80 8.59
C SER A 90 1.00 7.75 9.96
N LEU A 91 -0.11 7.07 10.12
CA LEU A 91 -0.83 6.92 11.39
C LEU A 91 -0.53 5.59 12.10
N ASN A 92 0.36 4.75 11.58
CA ASN A 92 0.71 3.43 12.12
C ASN A 92 -0.49 2.47 12.31
N PHE A 93 -1.52 2.61 11.49
CA PHE A 93 -2.70 1.73 11.50
C PHE A 93 -2.67 0.66 10.41
N ASP A 94 -1.57 0.60 9.65
CA ASP A 94 -1.38 -0.42 8.62
C ASP A 94 -1.08 -1.79 9.22
N ASP A 95 -1.47 -2.83 8.49
CA ASP A 95 -1.27 -4.21 8.93
C ASP A 95 0.20 -4.62 8.83
N THR A 96 0.66 -5.35 9.83
CA THR A 96 2.00 -5.93 9.86
C THR A 96 1.93 -7.43 10.17
N HIS A 97 2.84 -8.19 9.57
CA HIS A 97 2.99 -9.60 9.86
C HIS A 97 4.12 -9.82 10.85
N ALA A 98 3.79 -10.19 12.08
CA ALA A 98 4.74 -10.29 13.19
C ALA A 98 5.88 -11.26 12.92
N CYS A 99 5.61 -12.33 12.18
CA CYS A 99 6.62 -13.34 11.82
C CYS A 99 7.71 -12.82 10.89
N THR A 100 7.42 -11.79 10.11
CA THR A 100 8.39 -11.20 9.18
C THR A 100 9.18 -10.06 9.79
N THR A 101 8.70 -9.49 10.90
CA THR A 101 9.27 -8.25 11.46
C THR A 101 10.13 -8.46 12.71
N ARG A 102 9.89 -9.46 13.54
CA ARG A 102 10.55 -9.54 14.86
C ARG A 102 10.91 -10.91 15.39
N THR A 103 10.20 -11.97 15.06
CA THR A 103 10.44 -13.29 15.66
C THR A 103 10.20 -14.40 14.65
N PRO A 104 11.00 -15.46 14.66
CA PRO A 104 10.64 -16.65 13.91
C PRO A 104 9.29 -17.16 14.44
N CYS A 105 8.37 -17.40 13.54
CA CYS A 105 7.15 -18.11 13.85
C CYS A 105 7.53 -19.53 14.29
N GLY A 106 7.39 -19.83 15.56
CA GLY A 106 7.57 -21.18 16.09
C GLY A 106 6.55 -22.17 15.55
#